data_d507c07b7bb040ec0218910a4b3c69b7
#
_entry.id   d507c07b7bb040ec0218910a4b3c69b7
#
_cell.length_a   1.000
_cell.length_b   1.000
_cell.length_c   1.000
_cell.angle_alpha   90.00
_cell.angle_beta   90.00
_cell.angle_gamma   90.00
#
_symmetry.space_group_name_H-M   'P 1'
#
loop_
_entity.id
_entity.type
_entity.pdbx_description
1 polymer ?
#
loop_
_entity_poly.entity_id
_entity_poly.type
_entity_poly.pdbx_seq_one_letter_code
_entity_poly.pdbx_strand_id
1 'polypeptide(L)'
;MSITTCYQCGLCTGICPKRLVTRYSPRRDLEKTLLDKDEIDLWSCLTCGLCSQYCPQGVGYLDFMKEVRQNAKPDLECVAHKSVFNLISQLMVSFPEKSGVPTDFSGEADPNGAVGYFPGCIDFLDSFLEVGASFHPVGDAAMKLLNAAGVKPRIMGLKCCGHDELWQGNSEAFEQLKDHNTRALKESGIKTLVATCAECTRTFALDYDLDIEVLHISQFLEKHKDKLMLKGTGTVTYHDPCRLGRHMEVFDAPRSLIGQVDGLTMVELENAKEDCQCCGVSAWLGCSTESKALLVTKLEEAEQTGAATLLTTCTKCLAHLNCVLNEKPPLKEFKIRVQDLTTFLAEKLV
;
A
#
# COMPACT_ATOMS: atom_id res chain seq x y z
N MET A 1 -1.74 -23.38 -4.02
CA MET A 1 -2.63 -23.48 -5.22
C MET A 1 -1.82 -24.00 -6.38
N SER A 2 -2.42 -24.82 -7.24
CA SER A 2 -1.65 -25.44 -8.32
C SER A 2 -1.54 -24.49 -9.52
N ILE A 3 -0.32 -24.18 -9.97
CA ILE A 3 -0.07 -23.49 -11.22
C ILE A 3 -0.33 -24.39 -12.45
N THR A 4 -0.59 -25.68 -12.23
CA THR A 4 -0.81 -26.70 -13.27
C THR A 4 -2.13 -26.50 -14.04
N THR A 5 -3.08 -25.72 -13.49
CA THR A 5 -4.33 -25.37 -14.18
C THR A 5 -4.14 -24.33 -15.29
N CYS A 6 -2.94 -23.76 -15.44
CA CYS A 6 -2.65 -22.75 -16.45
C CYS A 6 -2.66 -23.35 -17.86
N TYR A 7 -3.59 -22.93 -18.73
CA TYR A 7 -3.64 -23.34 -20.14
C TYR A 7 -2.97 -22.35 -21.10
N GLN A 8 -2.12 -21.48 -20.58
CA GLN A 8 -1.23 -20.62 -21.36
C GLN A 8 -1.94 -19.59 -22.29
N CYS A 9 -3.14 -19.09 -21.92
CA CYS A 9 -3.92 -18.16 -22.77
C CYS A 9 -3.26 -16.79 -22.99
N GLY A 10 -2.36 -16.36 -22.09
CA GLY A 10 -1.62 -15.10 -22.22
C GLY A 10 -2.32 -13.85 -21.70
N LEU A 11 -3.54 -13.91 -21.18
CA LEU A 11 -4.24 -12.75 -20.60
C LEU A 11 -3.42 -12.06 -19.50
N CYS A 12 -2.81 -12.82 -18.60
CA CYS A 12 -1.95 -12.31 -17.53
C CYS A 12 -0.76 -11.50 -18.07
N THR A 13 -0.19 -11.88 -19.21
CA THR A 13 0.86 -11.10 -19.90
C THR A 13 0.26 -9.87 -20.57
N GLY A 14 -0.90 -10.02 -21.21
CA GLY A 14 -1.60 -8.92 -21.89
C GLY A 14 -1.93 -7.74 -20.98
N ILE A 15 -2.38 -8.02 -19.75
CA ILE A 15 -2.82 -7.01 -18.78
C ILE A 15 -1.70 -6.53 -17.84
N CYS A 16 -0.54 -7.19 -17.80
CA CYS A 16 0.53 -6.85 -16.86
C CYS A 16 1.12 -5.46 -17.14
N PRO A 17 1.08 -4.51 -16.20
CA PRO A 17 1.64 -3.17 -16.42
C PRO A 17 3.16 -3.23 -16.66
N LYS A 18 3.86 -4.17 -16.05
CA LYS A 18 5.33 -4.30 -16.21
C LYS A 18 5.72 -4.62 -17.66
N ARG A 19 4.85 -5.28 -18.42
CA ARG A 19 5.05 -5.56 -19.85
C ARG A 19 5.19 -4.29 -20.71
N LEU A 20 4.61 -3.17 -20.26
CA LEU A 20 4.67 -1.89 -20.98
C LEU A 20 6.08 -1.30 -20.99
N VAL A 21 6.91 -1.68 -20.04
CA VAL A 21 8.24 -1.10 -19.80
C VAL A 21 9.38 -2.13 -19.85
N THR A 22 9.06 -3.44 -19.73
CA THR A 22 10.05 -4.52 -19.82
C THR A 22 9.47 -5.73 -20.56
N ARG A 23 10.32 -6.72 -20.86
CA ARG A 23 9.87 -7.99 -21.46
C ARG A 23 9.28 -8.98 -20.42
N TYR A 24 8.66 -8.47 -19.36
CA TYR A 24 8.09 -9.30 -18.30
C TYR A 24 6.82 -10.02 -18.74
N SER A 25 6.67 -11.29 -18.33
CA SER A 25 5.51 -12.12 -18.71
C SER A 25 5.18 -13.14 -17.63
N PRO A 26 4.09 -12.96 -16.84
CA PRO A 26 3.64 -13.94 -15.86
C PRO A 26 3.40 -15.34 -16.48
N ARG A 27 2.86 -15.39 -17.70
CA ARG A 27 2.67 -16.66 -18.42
C ARG A 27 3.98 -17.41 -18.65
N ARG A 28 5.03 -16.68 -19.05
CA ARG A 28 6.34 -17.27 -19.32
C ARG A 28 7.00 -17.82 -18.05
N ASP A 29 6.82 -17.12 -16.91
CA ASP A 29 7.34 -17.59 -15.64
C ASP A 29 6.68 -18.90 -15.22
N LEU A 30 5.35 -19.00 -15.36
CA LEU A 30 4.62 -20.26 -15.12
C LEU A 30 5.07 -21.38 -16.08
N GLU A 31 5.23 -21.08 -17.36
CA GLU A 31 5.70 -22.06 -18.35
C GLU A 31 7.09 -22.60 -18.00
N LYS A 32 8.03 -21.70 -17.69
CA LYS A 32 9.40 -22.07 -17.31
C LYS A 32 9.40 -22.96 -16.06
N THR A 33 8.65 -22.58 -15.04
CA THR A 33 8.54 -23.37 -13.80
C THR A 33 7.91 -24.73 -14.03
N LEU A 34 6.84 -24.82 -14.82
CA LEU A 34 6.16 -26.09 -15.12
C LEU A 34 7.01 -27.05 -15.95
N LEU A 35 7.92 -26.53 -16.76
CA LEU A 35 8.78 -27.31 -17.64
C LEU A 35 10.20 -27.51 -17.10
N ASP A 36 10.45 -27.05 -15.87
CA ASP A 36 11.78 -27.07 -15.23
C ASP A 36 12.86 -26.46 -16.15
N LYS A 37 12.50 -25.34 -16.79
CA LYS A 37 13.36 -24.60 -17.71
C LYS A 37 13.81 -23.31 -17.05
N ASP A 38 14.97 -22.84 -17.48
CA ASP A 38 15.59 -21.54 -17.19
C ASP A 38 15.04 -20.75 -15.97
N GLU A 39 15.85 -19.90 -15.38
CA GLU A 39 15.45 -18.99 -14.30
C GLU A 39 14.31 -18.06 -14.71
N ILE A 40 13.39 -17.83 -13.80
CA ILE A 40 12.30 -16.86 -13.93
C ILE A 40 12.71 -15.49 -13.38
N ASP A 41 12.06 -14.43 -13.86
CA ASP A 41 12.28 -13.07 -13.32
C ASP A 41 11.47 -12.86 -12.04
N LEU A 42 12.07 -13.16 -10.91
CA LEU A 42 11.44 -13.05 -9.59
C LEU A 42 11.15 -11.61 -9.18
N TRP A 43 12.01 -10.65 -9.57
CA TRP A 43 12.03 -9.33 -8.95
C TRP A 43 11.29 -8.25 -9.73
N SER A 44 11.01 -8.45 -11.01
CA SER A 44 10.21 -7.51 -11.80
C SER A 44 8.72 -7.55 -11.48
N CYS A 45 8.20 -8.62 -10.87
CA CYS A 45 6.80 -8.74 -10.53
C CYS A 45 6.39 -7.73 -9.44
N LEU A 46 5.41 -6.88 -9.75
CA LEU A 46 4.83 -5.91 -8.81
C LEU A 46 3.91 -6.54 -7.77
N THR A 47 3.62 -7.83 -7.89
CA THR A 47 2.66 -8.54 -7.03
C THR A 47 1.34 -7.78 -6.84
N CYS A 48 0.92 -7.03 -7.86
CA CYS A 48 -0.24 -6.14 -7.81
C CYS A 48 -1.60 -6.88 -7.98
N GLY A 49 -1.59 -8.16 -8.34
CA GLY A 49 -2.79 -8.99 -8.47
C GLY A 49 -3.58 -8.82 -9.77
N LEU A 50 -3.23 -7.89 -10.67
CA LEU A 50 -4.01 -7.64 -11.88
C LEU A 50 -4.10 -8.89 -12.79
N CYS A 51 -3.02 -9.65 -12.91
CA CYS A 51 -3.01 -10.90 -13.67
C CYS A 51 -3.89 -12.00 -13.05
N SER A 52 -4.02 -12.04 -11.71
CA SER A 52 -4.90 -12.98 -11.00
C SER A 52 -6.37 -12.60 -11.16
N GLN A 53 -6.69 -11.30 -11.15
CA GLN A 53 -8.04 -10.75 -11.35
C GLN A 53 -8.66 -11.22 -12.68
N TYR A 54 -7.87 -11.26 -13.75
CA TYR A 54 -8.32 -11.61 -15.09
C TYR A 54 -8.01 -13.07 -15.50
N CYS A 55 -7.51 -13.88 -14.57
CA CYS A 55 -7.19 -15.27 -14.89
C CYS A 55 -8.46 -16.13 -14.96
N PRO A 56 -8.87 -16.66 -16.14
CA PRO A 56 -10.09 -17.45 -16.26
C PRO A 56 -9.97 -18.82 -15.56
N GLN A 57 -8.76 -19.25 -15.20
CA GLN A 57 -8.49 -20.50 -14.48
C GLN A 57 -8.20 -20.26 -12.99
N GLY A 58 -8.29 -19.02 -12.51
CA GLY A 58 -8.01 -18.71 -11.09
C GLY A 58 -6.61 -19.11 -10.64
N VAL A 59 -5.60 -19.06 -11.52
CA VAL A 59 -4.22 -19.39 -11.14
C VAL A 59 -3.72 -18.43 -10.08
N GLY A 60 -3.32 -18.96 -8.92
CA GLY A 60 -2.80 -18.19 -7.78
C GLY A 60 -1.39 -17.67 -8.02
N TYR A 61 -1.23 -16.76 -9.00
CA TYR A 61 0.08 -16.23 -9.36
C TYR A 61 0.77 -15.46 -8.21
N LEU A 62 0.01 -14.82 -7.34
CA LEU A 62 0.57 -14.13 -6.17
C LEU A 62 1.18 -15.11 -5.16
N ASP A 63 0.50 -16.22 -4.89
CA ASP A 63 1.00 -17.26 -3.99
C ASP A 63 2.21 -17.96 -4.58
N PHE A 64 2.18 -18.23 -5.89
CA PHE A 64 3.33 -18.71 -6.61
C PHE A 64 4.54 -17.78 -6.44
N MET A 65 4.37 -16.45 -6.63
CA MET A 65 5.47 -15.50 -6.46
C MET A 65 5.97 -15.42 -5.01
N LYS A 66 5.09 -15.55 -4.02
CA LYS A 66 5.53 -15.64 -2.61
C LYS A 66 6.38 -16.88 -2.38
N GLU A 67 5.93 -18.03 -2.85
CA GLU A 67 6.63 -19.33 -2.68
C GLU A 67 8.01 -19.34 -3.33
N VAL A 68 8.11 -18.90 -4.59
CA VAL A 68 9.40 -18.92 -5.30
C VAL A 68 10.38 -17.90 -4.74
N ARG A 69 9.91 -16.77 -4.22
CA ARG A 69 10.75 -15.77 -3.56
C ARG A 69 11.28 -16.23 -2.21
N GLN A 70 10.58 -17.08 -1.47
CA GLN A 70 11.05 -17.64 -0.20
C GLN A 70 12.36 -18.45 -0.35
N ASN A 71 12.60 -19.01 -1.52
CA ASN A 71 13.80 -19.78 -1.84
C ASN A 71 14.90 -18.93 -2.52
N ALA A 72 14.69 -17.63 -2.65
CA ALA A 72 15.60 -16.71 -3.29
C ALA A 72 15.81 -15.48 -2.41
N LYS A 73 17.00 -14.87 -2.51
CA LYS A 73 17.27 -13.56 -1.86
C LYS A 73 17.41 -12.51 -2.96
N PRO A 74 16.74 -11.36 -2.85
CA PRO A 74 16.95 -10.28 -3.80
C PRO A 74 18.38 -9.75 -3.67
N ASP A 75 19.02 -9.49 -4.81
CA ASP A 75 20.26 -8.73 -4.81
C ASP A 75 20.02 -7.32 -4.28
N LEU A 76 21.01 -6.74 -3.62
CA LEU A 76 20.92 -5.37 -3.10
C LEU A 76 20.61 -4.34 -4.19
N GLU A 77 20.99 -4.62 -5.44
CA GLU A 77 20.66 -3.78 -6.59
C GLU A 77 19.16 -3.80 -6.96
N CYS A 78 18.47 -4.90 -6.63
CA CYS A 78 17.03 -5.03 -6.86
C CYS A 78 16.19 -4.30 -5.80
N VAL A 79 16.77 -4.02 -4.62
CA VAL A 79 16.06 -3.38 -3.50
C VAL A 79 16.36 -1.88 -3.47
N ALA A 80 15.30 -1.08 -3.55
CA ALA A 80 15.40 0.38 -3.55
C ALA A 80 16.06 0.93 -2.27
N HIS A 81 16.59 2.14 -2.38
CA HIS A 81 17.15 2.90 -1.26
C HIS A 81 18.20 2.11 -0.47
N LYS A 82 19.00 1.26 -1.16
CA LYS A 82 20.05 0.42 -0.55
C LYS A 82 19.54 -0.42 0.63
N SER A 83 18.32 -0.92 0.52
CA SER A 83 17.66 -1.78 1.53
C SER A 83 17.45 -1.12 2.91
N VAL A 84 17.43 0.21 3.02
CA VAL A 84 17.29 0.89 4.31
C VAL A 84 16.01 0.46 5.06
N PHE A 85 14.91 0.24 4.35
CA PHE A 85 13.65 -0.17 4.98
C PHE A 85 13.68 -1.62 5.49
N ASN A 86 14.43 -2.50 4.81
CA ASN A 86 14.70 -3.85 5.34
C ASN A 86 15.61 -3.80 6.56
N LEU A 87 16.62 -2.92 6.56
CA LEU A 87 17.47 -2.71 7.72
C LEU A 87 16.65 -2.27 8.94
N ILE A 88 15.68 -1.35 8.76
CA ILE A 88 14.79 -0.92 9.84
C ILE A 88 13.98 -2.09 10.40
N SER A 89 13.37 -2.92 9.55
CA SER A 89 12.61 -4.09 10.01
C SER A 89 13.48 -5.12 10.71
N GLN A 90 14.71 -5.36 10.22
CA GLN A 90 15.69 -6.24 10.85
C GLN A 90 16.19 -5.71 12.20
N LEU A 91 16.39 -4.39 12.33
CA LEU A 91 16.70 -3.77 13.62
C LEU A 91 15.56 -3.94 14.63
N MET A 92 14.32 -3.80 14.18
CA MET A 92 13.14 -4.05 15.03
C MET A 92 13.07 -5.51 15.51
N VAL A 93 13.51 -6.47 14.69
CA VAL A 93 13.63 -7.88 15.07
C VAL A 93 14.75 -8.08 16.08
N SER A 94 15.93 -7.50 15.82
CA SER A 94 17.15 -7.70 16.63
C SER A 94 17.09 -7.02 18.00
N PHE A 95 16.31 -5.94 18.13
CA PHE A 95 16.15 -5.17 19.36
C PHE A 95 14.70 -5.11 19.83
N PRO A 96 14.12 -6.25 20.24
CA PRO A 96 12.68 -6.39 20.42
C PRO A 96 12.08 -5.45 21.49
N GLU A 97 12.82 -5.09 22.53
CA GLU A 97 12.28 -4.32 23.66
C GLU A 97 12.32 -2.79 23.45
N LYS A 98 13.09 -2.32 22.45
CA LYS A 98 13.40 -0.88 22.28
C LYS A 98 13.01 -0.31 20.93
N SER A 99 12.41 -1.10 20.05
CA SER A 99 12.12 -0.71 18.68
C SER A 99 10.67 -0.96 18.31
N GLY A 100 10.01 0.06 17.83
CA GLY A 100 8.66 0.05 17.28
C GLY A 100 8.47 1.25 16.35
N VAL A 101 7.32 1.37 15.74
CA VAL A 101 6.99 2.58 15.00
C VAL A 101 6.74 3.73 15.97
N PRO A 102 7.09 4.97 15.61
CA PRO A 102 6.76 6.16 16.41
C PRO A 102 5.26 6.29 16.66
N THR A 103 4.91 6.90 17.81
CA THR A 103 3.52 7.01 18.29
C THR A 103 3.16 8.42 18.75
N ASP A 104 4.01 9.40 18.48
CA ASP A 104 3.82 10.78 18.88
C ASP A 104 3.04 11.55 17.80
N PHE A 105 1.71 11.53 17.90
CA PHE A 105 0.80 12.21 17.00
C PHE A 105 -0.14 13.14 17.79
N SER A 106 -0.49 14.26 17.18
CA SER A 106 -1.44 15.21 17.74
C SER A 106 -2.87 14.66 17.74
N GLY A 107 -3.60 14.89 18.85
CA GLY A 107 -4.97 14.44 19.00
C GLY A 107 -5.22 13.73 20.34
N GLU A 108 -6.48 13.34 20.56
CA GLU A 108 -6.87 12.65 21.79
C GLU A 108 -6.73 11.13 21.61
N ALA A 109 -5.94 10.52 22.48
CA ALA A 109 -5.73 9.07 22.55
C ALA A 109 -6.23 8.53 23.89
N ASP A 110 -6.65 7.26 23.89
CA ASP A 110 -7.00 6.50 25.11
C ASP A 110 -6.12 5.25 25.17
N PRO A 111 -5.19 5.13 26.13
CA PRO A 111 -4.37 3.94 26.31
C PRO A 111 -5.14 2.64 26.52
N ASN A 112 -6.42 2.75 26.94
CA ASN A 112 -7.32 1.61 27.15
C ASN A 112 -8.41 1.51 26.07
N GLY A 113 -8.30 2.28 24.99
CA GLY A 113 -9.27 2.30 23.91
C GLY A 113 -9.42 0.93 23.24
N ALA A 114 -10.65 0.57 22.86
CA ALA A 114 -10.94 -0.67 22.16
C ALA A 114 -10.55 -0.64 20.68
N VAL A 115 -10.29 0.54 20.11
CA VAL A 115 -9.81 0.75 18.75
C VAL A 115 -8.32 1.07 18.82
N GLY A 116 -7.50 0.22 18.25
CA GLY A 116 -6.07 0.46 18.05
C GLY A 116 -5.80 1.22 16.74
N TYR A 117 -4.95 2.22 16.77
CA TYR A 117 -4.45 2.88 15.56
C TYR A 117 -2.98 2.52 15.33
N PHE A 118 -2.68 2.00 14.16
CA PHE A 118 -1.32 1.68 13.72
C PHE A 118 -0.88 2.65 12.61
N PRO A 119 0.07 3.55 12.86
CA PRO A 119 0.51 4.55 11.88
C PRO A 119 1.35 3.96 10.75
N GLY A 120 1.94 2.79 10.95
CA GLY A 120 2.89 2.21 10.00
C GLY A 120 4.27 2.89 10.06
N CYS A 121 4.96 2.90 8.92
CA CYS A 121 6.35 3.37 8.82
C CYS A 121 6.48 4.84 8.41
N ILE A 122 5.46 5.69 8.63
CA ILE A 122 5.39 7.06 8.10
C ILE A 122 6.58 7.93 8.50
N ASP A 123 7.00 7.90 9.76
CA ASP A 123 8.13 8.71 10.23
C ASP A 123 9.49 8.21 9.72
N PHE A 124 9.59 6.91 9.43
CA PHE A 124 10.77 6.39 8.74
C PHE A 124 10.81 6.85 7.27
N LEU A 125 9.65 6.98 6.62
CA LEU A 125 9.59 7.55 5.28
C LEU A 125 10.06 9.01 5.28
N ASP A 126 9.61 9.84 6.23
CA ASP A 126 10.09 11.21 6.39
C ASP A 126 11.60 11.30 6.68
N SER A 127 12.13 10.34 7.44
CA SER A 127 13.55 10.33 7.83
C SER A 127 14.49 9.94 6.68
N PHE A 128 14.02 9.15 5.70
CA PHE A 128 14.89 8.56 4.68
C PHE A 128 14.54 8.98 3.24
N LEU A 129 13.41 9.67 3.02
CA LEU A 129 12.96 10.04 1.68
C LEU A 129 12.77 11.55 1.54
N GLU A 130 13.45 12.14 0.58
CA GLU A 130 13.21 13.52 0.12
C GLU A 130 12.42 13.49 -1.20
N VAL A 131 11.13 13.24 -1.10
CA VAL A 131 10.24 13.08 -2.28
C VAL A 131 9.26 14.24 -2.46
N GLY A 132 9.46 15.35 -1.72
CA GLY A 132 8.55 16.50 -1.79
C GLY A 132 7.17 16.25 -1.15
N ALA A 133 7.03 15.20 -0.35
CA ALA A 133 5.86 14.91 0.48
C ALA A 133 6.31 14.65 1.91
N SER A 134 5.47 14.99 2.89
CA SER A 134 5.65 14.61 4.29
C SER A 134 4.62 13.56 4.67
N PHE A 135 5.04 12.59 5.47
CA PHE A 135 4.24 11.42 5.85
C PHE A 135 3.72 11.50 7.28
N HIS A 136 4.44 12.13 8.20
CA HIS A 136 3.98 12.35 9.59
C HIS A 136 2.58 12.98 9.67
N PRO A 137 2.22 13.99 8.83
CA PRO A 137 0.88 14.57 8.83
C PRO A 137 -0.25 13.57 8.54
N VAL A 138 0.04 12.40 7.95
CA VAL A 138 -0.96 11.32 7.77
C VAL A 138 -1.39 10.78 9.14
N GLY A 139 -0.46 10.65 10.08
CA GLY A 139 -0.74 10.22 11.44
C GLY A 139 -1.58 11.23 12.21
N ASP A 140 -1.20 12.50 12.17
CA ASP A 140 -1.97 13.60 12.80
C ASP A 140 -3.39 13.69 12.22
N ALA A 141 -3.51 13.60 10.90
CA ALA A 141 -4.79 13.60 10.21
C ALA A 141 -5.66 12.40 10.59
N ALA A 142 -5.06 11.22 10.74
CA ALA A 142 -5.76 10.04 11.20
C ALA A 142 -6.33 10.24 12.60
N MET A 143 -5.53 10.75 13.54
CA MET A 143 -5.98 11.05 14.88
C MET A 143 -7.13 12.07 14.89
N LYS A 144 -6.99 13.17 14.12
CA LYS A 144 -8.04 14.19 13.98
C LYS A 144 -9.35 13.61 13.47
N LEU A 145 -9.31 12.78 12.45
CA LEU A 145 -10.51 12.15 11.86
C LEU A 145 -11.13 11.10 12.78
N LEU A 146 -10.34 10.28 13.45
CA LEU A 146 -10.82 9.31 14.43
C LEU A 146 -11.49 10.03 15.62
N ASN A 147 -10.92 11.12 16.11
CA ASN A 147 -11.53 11.93 17.16
C ASN A 147 -12.84 12.57 16.69
N ALA A 148 -12.90 13.10 15.46
CA ALA A 148 -14.13 13.64 14.88
C ALA A 148 -15.21 12.54 14.71
N ALA A 149 -14.81 11.31 14.43
CA ALA A 149 -15.70 10.14 14.42
C ALA A 149 -16.14 9.69 15.83
N GLY A 150 -15.70 10.39 16.88
CA GLY A 150 -16.05 10.12 18.28
C GLY A 150 -15.21 9.00 18.91
N VAL A 151 -14.04 8.71 18.38
CA VAL A 151 -13.15 7.65 18.87
C VAL A 151 -11.83 8.26 19.34
N LYS A 152 -11.41 7.91 20.55
CA LYS A 152 -10.07 8.15 21.07
C LYS A 152 -9.28 6.82 20.93
N PRO A 153 -8.47 6.66 19.88
CA PRO A 153 -7.82 5.38 19.65
C PRO A 153 -6.65 5.16 20.62
N ARG A 154 -6.30 3.91 20.85
CA ARG A 154 -5.03 3.53 21.42
C ARG A 154 -3.98 3.54 20.31
N ILE A 155 -2.97 4.41 20.40
CA ILE A 155 -1.88 4.41 19.41
C ILE A 155 -1.01 3.18 19.66
N MET A 156 -0.84 2.36 18.64
CA MET A 156 -0.16 1.06 18.73
C MET A 156 1.30 1.19 18.31
N GLY A 157 2.22 1.17 19.27
CA GLY A 157 3.66 1.14 19.05
C GLY A 157 4.17 -0.25 18.61
N LEU A 158 3.53 -0.85 17.60
CA LEU A 158 3.94 -2.14 17.05
C LEU A 158 5.23 -2.02 16.25
N LYS A 159 5.82 -3.15 15.92
CA LYS A 159 6.92 -3.23 14.94
C LYS A 159 6.38 -3.09 13.52
N CYS A 160 7.30 -3.02 12.53
CA CYS A 160 6.92 -3.10 11.12
C CYS A 160 5.92 -4.25 10.89
N CYS A 161 4.93 -4.03 10.03
CA CYS A 161 3.95 -5.09 9.68
C CYS A 161 4.57 -6.27 8.93
N GLY A 162 5.82 -6.15 8.47
CA GLY A 162 6.53 -7.20 7.76
C GLY A 162 6.16 -7.34 6.27
N HIS A 163 5.35 -6.44 5.72
CA HIS A 163 4.94 -6.52 4.31
C HIS A 163 6.12 -6.70 3.33
N ASP A 164 7.18 -5.92 3.51
CA ASP A 164 8.31 -5.95 2.59
C ASP A 164 9.11 -7.24 2.72
N GLU A 165 9.35 -7.69 3.94
CA GLU A 165 10.04 -8.95 4.22
C GLU A 165 9.29 -10.13 3.59
N LEU A 166 7.95 -10.17 3.76
CA LEU A 166 7.09 -11.20 3.17
C LEU A 166 7.19 -11.24 1.64
N TRP A 167 7.06 -10.08 0.98
CA TRP A 167 7.04 -10.01 -0.47
C TRP A 167 8.42 -10.03 -1.13
N GLN A 168 9.47 -9.89 -0.34
CA GLN A 168 10.86 -10.12 -0.75
C GLN A 168 11.35 -11.54 -0.46
N GLY A 169 10.52 -12.38 0.18
CA GLY A 169 10.85 -13.77 0.48
C GLY A 169 11.63 -13.98 1.77
N ASN A 170 11.84 -12.96 2.60
CA ASN A 170 12.49 -13.09 3.91
C ASN A 170 11.48 -13.56 4.97
N SER A 171 11.10 -14.82 4.87
CA SER A 171 10.08 -15.42 5.74
C SER A 171 10.48 -15.41 7.20
N GLU A 172 11.77 -15.59 7.52
CA GLU A 172 12.26 -15.60 8.90
C GLU A 172 11.99 -14.25 9.59
N ALA A 173 12.41 -13.15 8.97
CA ALA A 173 12.18 -11.82 9.52
C ALA A 173 10.67 -11.49 9.59
N PHE A 174 9.90 -11.91 8.59
CA PHE A 174 8.45 -11.73 8.61
C PHE A 174 7.80 -12.45 9.79
N GLU A 175 8.09 -13.73 10.02
CA GLU A 175 7.50 -14.50 11.12
C GLU A 175 7.89 -13.92 12.49
N GLN A 176 9.11 -13.46 12.67
CA GLN A 176 9.55 -12.81 13.93
C GLN A 176 8.77 -11.50 14.21
N LEU A 177 8.54 -10.67 13.18
CA LEU A 177 7.73 -9.46 13.29
C LEU A 177 6.27 -9.82 13.59
N LYS A 178 5.72 -10.80 12.90
CA LYS A 178 4.36 -11.32 13.07
C LYS A 178 4.13 -11.83 14.48
N ASP A 179 5.02 -12.67 15.00
CA ASP A 179 4.91 -13.22 16.35
C ASP A 179 4.93 -12.12 17.42
N HIS A 180 5.82 -11.12 17.27
CA HIS A 180 5.88 -10.00 18.19
C HIS A 180 4.59 -9.16 18.15
N ASN A 181 4.16 -8.75 16.96
CA ASN A 181 2.98 -7.92 16.81
C ASN A 181 1.70 -8.65 17.23
N THR A 182 1.59 -9.96 16.95
CA THR A 182 0.45 -10.77 17.37
C THR A 182 0.33 -10.83 18.90
N ARG A 183 1.45 -11.01 19.61
CA ARG A 183 1.47 -10.97 21.09
C ARG A 183 1.03 -9.61 21.62
N ALA A 184 1.64 -8.54 21.11
CA ALA A 184 1.32 -7.17 21.51
C ALA A 184 -0.16 -6.81 21.26
N LEU A 185 -0.73 -7.24 20.13
CA LEU A 185 -2.14 -7.06 19.81
C LEU A 185 -3.05 -7.85 20.75
N LYS A 186 -2.75 -9.11 21.05
CA LYS A 186 -3.51 -9.93 22.00
C LYS A 186 -3.47 -9.33 23.41
N GLU A 187 -2.30 -8.92 23.88
CA GLU A 187 -2.11 -8.30 25.20
C GLU A 187 -2.81 -6.92 25.30
N SER A 188 -2.93 -6.20 24.21
CA SER A 188 -3.59 -4.90 24.19
C SER A 188 -5.08 -4.97 24.47
N GLY A 189 -5.74 -6.07 24.13
CA GLY A 189 -7.19 -6.26 24.29
C GLY A 189 -8.06 -5.42 23.36
N ILE A 190 -7.48 -4.75 22.34
CA ILE A 190 -8.25 -4.02 21.32
C ILE A 190 -9.17 -4.97 20.56
N LYS A 191 -10.23 -4.44 19.97
CA LYS A 191 -11.20 -5.19 19.18
C LYS A 191 -11.07 -4.90 17.69
N THR A 192 -10.58 -3.72 17.36
CA THR A 192 -10.38 -3.28 15.97
C THR A 192 -9.02 -2.64 15.85
N LEU A 193 -8.24 -3.04 14.84
CA LEU A 193 -7.00 -2.39 14.44
C LEU A 193 -7.26 -1.56 13.19
N VAL A 194 -7.01 -0.26 13.27
CA VAL A 194 -7.12 0.68 12.15
C VAL A 194 -5.73 1.07 11.68
N ALA A 195 -5.46 1.02 10.38
CA ALA A 195 -4.20 1.47 9.80
C ALA A 195 -4.43 2.42 8.60
N THR A 196 -3.51 3.34 8.39
CA THR A 196 -3.55 4.32 7.27
C THR A 196 -2.84 3.82 6.01
N CYS A 197 -2.10 2.73 6.09
CA CYS A 197 -1.37 2.17 4.95
C CYS A 197 -2.06 0.93 4.41
N ALA A 198 -2.36 0.91 3.10
CA ALA A 198 -2.94 -0.23 2.40
C ALA A 198 -2.13 -1.53 2.54
N GLU A 199 -0.79 -1.42 2.55
CA GLU A 199 0.10 -2.57 2.72
C GLU A 199 0.03 -3.13 4.14
N CYS A 200 0.03 -2.27 5.16
CA CYS A 200 -0.12 -2.69 6.55
C CYS A 200 -1.47 -3.35 6.79
N THR A 201 -2.56 -2.71 6.34
CA THR A 201 -3.91 -3.26 6.49
C THR A 201 -4.02 -4.64 5.87
N ARG A 202 -3.59 -4.78 4.61
CA ARG A 202 -3.60 -6.05 3.90
C ARG A 202 -2.78 -7.13 4.63
N THR A 203 -1.60 -6.77 5.13
CA THR A 203 -0.71 -7.72 5.78
C THR A 203 -1.29 -8.20 7.10
N PHE A 204 -1.79 -7.30 7.96
CA PHE A 204 -2.46 -7.69 9.20
C PHE A 204 -3.74 -8.50 8.96
N ALA A 205 -4.51 -8.16 7.92
CA ALA A 205 -5.78 -8.82 7.66
C ALA A 205 -5.64 -10.22 7.04
N LEU A 206 -4.63 -10.43 6.19
CA LEU A 206 -4.54 -11.65 5.36
C LEU A 206 -3.34 -12.55 5.68
N ASP A 207 -2.27 -12.03 6.28
CA ASP A 207 -1.07 -12.82 6.56
C ASP A 207 -0.83 -13.06 8.06
N TYR A 208 -1.55 -12.33 8.94
CA TYR A 208 -1.60 -12.57 10.38
C TYR A 208 -2.82 -13.42 10.73
N ASP A 209 -2.73 -14.18 11.81
CA ASP A 209 -3.87 -14.90 12.40
C ASP A 209 -4.34 -14.13 13.63
N LEU A 210 -5.24 -13.17 13.43
CA LEU A 210 -5.72 -12.25 14.47
C LEU A 210 -7.22 -12.44 14.71
N ASP A 211 -7.61 -12.52 15.97
CA ASP A 211 -9.01 -12.56 16.41
C ASP A 211 -9.54 -11.14 16.72
N ILE A 212 -9.23 -10.20 15.83
CA ILE A 212 -9.68 -8.81 15.87
C ILE A 212 -10.04 -8.33 14.47
N GLU A 213 -10.92 -7.34 14.35
CA GLU A 213 -11.21 -6.71 13.08
C GLU A 213 -10.02 -5.82 12.63
N VAL A 214 -9.56 -6.01 11.40
CA VAL A 214 -8.50 -5.17 10.80
C VAL A 214 -9.10 -4.35 9.67
N LEU A 215 -9.01 -3.02 9.78
CA LEU A 215 -9.60 -2.09 8.82
C LEU A 215 -8.58 -1.07 8.34
N HIS A 216 -8.66 -0.73 7.06
CA HIS A 216 -8.08 0.52 6.59
C HIS A 216 -8.88 1.70 7.18
N ILE A 217 -8.21 2.83 7.44
CA ILE A 217 -8.87 4.00 8.03
C ILE A 217 -10.08 4.45 7.20
N SER A 218 -10.04 4.33 5.87
CA SER A 218 -11.19 4.66 5.02
C SER A 218 -12.42 3.78 5.28
N GLN A 219 -12.23 2.50 5.57
CA GLN A 219 -13.33 1.60 5.93
C GLN A 219 -13.90 1.94 7.30
N PHE A 220 -13.03 2.28 8.24
CA PHE A 220 -13.46 2.68 9.58
C PHE A 220 -14.24 3.99 9.55
N LEU A 221 -13.71 5.01 8.87
CA LEU A 221 -14.38 6.32 8.74
C LEU A 221 -15.67 6.23 7.94
N GLU A 222 -15.74 5.37 6.92
CA GLU A 222 -16.97 5.15 6.16
C GLU A 222 -18.10 4.62 7.04
N LYS A 223 -17.81 3.70 7.98
CA LYS A 223 -18.77 3.23 8.99
C LYS A 223 -19.25 4.33 9.96
N HIS A 224 -18.53 5.45 10.07
CA HIS A 224 -18.81 6.57 10.98
C HIS A 224 -18.99 7.90 10.23
N LYS A 225 -19.25 7.86 8.93
CA LYS A 225 -19.26 9.05 8.08
C LYS A 225 -20.31 10.09 8.45
N ASP A 226 -21.40 9.68 9.06
CA ASP A 226 -22.46 10.54 9.57
C ASP A 226 -21.98 11.53 10.64
N LYS A 227 -20.84 11.27 11.29
CA LYS A 227 -20.20 12.13 12.27
C LYS A 227 -19.21 13.11 11.66
N LEU A 228 -18.85 12.92 10.39
CA LEU A 228 -17.85 13.74 9.72
C LEU A 228 -18.56 14.83 8.90
N MET A 229 -18.39 16.07 9.30
CA MET A 229 -18.82 17.23 8.48
C MET A 229 -17.65 17.67 7.62
N LEU A 230 -17.74 17.41 6.33
CA LEU A 230 -16.66 17.67 5.37
C LEU A 230 -17.12 18.68 4.32
N LYS A 231 -16.33 19.74 4.11
CA LYS A 231 -16.60 20.75 3.09
C LYS A 231 -15.35 21.09 2.29
N GLY A 232 -15.52 21.24 1.00
CA GLY A 232 -14.41 21.57 0.12
C GLY A 232 -14.89 21.92 -1.28
N THR A 233 -13.99 22.40 -2.12
CA THR A 233 -14.28 22.70 -3.52
C THR A 233 -13.17 22.14 -4.41
N GLY A 234 -13.45 22.00 -5.69
CA GLY A 234 -12.51 21.54 -6.70
C GLY A 234 -12.80 20.15 -7.22
N THR A 235 -11.90 19.65 -8.03
CA THR A 235 -11.99 18.33 -8.66
C THR A 235 -10.81 17.48 -8.24
N VAL A 236 -11.11 16.24 -7.82
CA VAL A 236 -10.13 15.23 -7.43
C VAL A 236 -10.32 13.96 -8.24
N THR A 237 -9.25 13.18 -8.34
CA THR A 237 -9.31 11.79 -8.84
C THR A 237 -8.67 10.87 -7.80
N TYR A 238 -8.89 9.56 -7.92
CA TYR A 238 -8.43 8.61 -6.93
C TYR A 238 -7.68 7.43 -7.55
N HIS A 239 -6.50 7.14 -7.00
CA HIS A 239 -5.72 5.95 -7.32
C HIS A 239 -6.03 4.83 -6.33
N ASP A 240 -6.53 3.70 -6.82
CA ASP A 240 -6.77 2.49 -6.04
C ASP A 240 -5.44 1.76 -5.76
N PRO A 241 -4.91 1.78 -4.52
CA PRO A 241 -3.73 0.99 -4.20
C PRO A 241 -4.04 -0.50 -4.34
N CYS A 242 -3.19 -1.23 -5.05
CA CYS A 242 -3.44 -2.64 -5.35
C CYS A 242 -3.66 -3.50 -4.09
N ARG A 243 -3.00 -3.16 -2.98
CA ARG A 243 -3.12 -3.90 -1.72
C ARG A 243 -4.48 -3.69 -1.03
N LEU A 244 -5.07 -2.51 -1.15
CA LEU A 244 -6.40 -2.24 -0.61
C LEU A 244 -7.49 -2.66 -1.60
N GLY A 245 -7.35 -2.28 -2.88
CA GLY A 245 -8.32 -2.61 -3.92
C GLY A 245 -8.33 -4.12 -4.20
N ARG A 246 -7.47 -4.60 -5.11
CA ARG A 246 -7.54 -6.00 -5.60
C ARG A 246 -7.26 -7.07 -4.55
N HIS A 247 -6.38 -6.81 -3.56
CA HIS A 247 -6.08 -7.83 -2.55
C HIS A 247 -7.12 -7.93 -1.45
N MET A 248 -7.88 -6.86 -1.18
CA MET A 248 -8.89 -6.80 -0.11
C MET A 248 -10.28 -6.41 -0.60
N GLU A 249 -10.45 -6.16 -1.89
CA GLU A 249 -11.72 -5.78 -2.53
C GLU A 249 -12.35 -4.49 -1.94
N VAL A 250 -11.51 -3.59 -1.43
CA VAL A 250 -11.94 -2.32 -0.84
C VAL A 250 -11.82 -1.21 -1.87
N PHE A 251 -12.92 -0.92 -2.56
CA PHE A 251 -13.00 0.12 -3.60
C PHE A 251 -13.93 1.27 -3.22
N ASP A 252 -15.04 0.97 -2.52
CA ASP A 252 -16.14 1.92 -2.34
C ASP A 252 -15.94 2.82 -1.11
N ALA A 253 -15.29 2.35 -0.03
CA ALA A 253 -15.11 3.15 1.18
C ALA A 253 -14.34 4.47 0.94
N PRO A 254 -13.22 4.52 0.20
CA PRO A 254 -12.56 5.77 -0.16
C PRO A 254 -13.47 6.70 -0.97
N ARG A 255 -14.22 6.17 -1.93
CA ARG A 255 -15.15 6.91 -2.80
C ARG A 255 -16.32 7.50 -2.01
N SER A 256 -16.89 6.71 -1.11
CA SER A 256 -17.97 7.16 -0.20
C SER A 256 -17.53 8.38 0.63
N LEU A 257 -16.31 8.38 1.16
CA LEU A 257 -15.75 9.49 1.92
C LEU A 257 -15.47 10.73 1.05
N ILE A 258 -14.90 10.55 -0.15
CA ILE A 258 -14.67 11.64 -1.09
C ILE A 258 -16.00 12.26 -1.51
N GLY A 259 -17.00 11.43 -1.81
CA GLY A 259 -18.34 11.88 -2.19
C GLY A 259 -19.13 12.56 -1.08
N GLN A 260 -18.71 12.41 0.18
CA GLN A 260 -19.32 13.11 1.32
C GLN A 260 -18.82 14.55 1.48
N VAL A 261 -17.71 14.94 0.84
CA VAL A 261 -17.19 16.30 0.94
C VAL A 261 -18.09 17.24 0.14
N ASP A 262 -18.90 18.05 0.84
CA ASP A 262 -19.82 19.00 0.23
C ASP A 262 -19.09 20.00 -0.65
N GLY A 263 -19.51 20.14 -1.91
CA GLY A 263 -18.92 21.03 -2.92
C GLY A 263 -17.69 20.45 -3.67
N LEU A 264 -17.27 19.20 -3.42
CA LEU A 264 -16.19 18.53 -4.13
C LEU A 264 -16.71 17.69 -5.29
N THR A 265 -15.99 17.64 -6.40
CA THR A 265 -16.24 16.74 -7.52
C THR A 265 -15.15 15.67 -7.61
N MET A 266 -15.55 14.40 -7.68
CA MET A 266 -14.64 13.29 -7.98
C MET A 266 -14.83 12.85 -9.44
N VAL A 267 -13.71 12.67 -10.14
CA VAL A 267 -13.66 12.10 -11.49
C VAL A 267 -12.81 10.84 -11.43
N GLU A 268 -13.32 9.72 -11.94
CA GLU A 268 -12.58 8.45 -11.96
C GLU A 268 -11.41 8.50 -12.96
N LEU A 269 -10.36 7.73 -12.66
CA LEU A 269 -9.35 7.38 -13.65
C LEU A 269 -9.96 6.50 -14.74
N GLU A 270 -9.39 6.49 -15.94
CA GLU A 270 -9.80 5.57 -17.01
C GLU A 270 -9.69 4.10 -16.54
N ASN A 271 -8.58 3.77 -15.87
CA ASN A 271 -8.37 2.47 -15.23
C ASN A 271 -8.56 2.62 -13.71
N ALA A 272 -9.79 2.52 -13.24
CA ALA A 272 -10.16 2.61 -11.84
C ALA A 272 -10.54 1.25 -11.26
N LYS A 273 -10.68 1.16 -9.93
CA LYS A 273 -11.11 -0.03 -9.19
C LYS A 273 -10.25 -1.25 -9.54
N GLU A 274 -10.91 -2.34 -10.01
CA GLU A 274 -10.26 -3.61 -10.36
C GLU A 274 -9.20 -3.43 -11.45
N ASP A 275 -9.43 -2.50 -12.38
CA ASP A 275 -8.57 -2.23 -13.53
C ASP A 275 -7.40 -1.30 -13.20
N CYS A 276 -7.41 -0.68 -12.02
CA CYS A 276 -6.39 0.30 -11.66
C CYS A 276 -4.98 -0.28 -11.78
N GLN A 277 -4.17 0.35 -12.61
CA GLN A 277 -2.78 -0.05 -12.77
C GLN A 277 -1.98 0.32 -11.52
N CYS A 278 -1.04 -0.58 -11.14
CA CYS A 278 -0.14 -0.36 -10.01
C CYS A 278 0.69 0.91 -10.20
N CYS A 279 1.05 1.55 -9.07
CA CYS A 279 1.96 2.69 -9.07
C CYS A 279 3.40 2.36 -9.55
N GLY A 280 3.72 1.09 -9.83
CA GLY A 280 4.98 0.69 -10.47
C GLY A 280 6.06 0.15 -9.54
N VAL A 281 5.90 0.23 -8.22
CA VAL A 281 6.86 -0.31 -7.23
C VAL A 281 6.09 -1.14 -6.18
N SER A 282 6.66 -2.25 -5.75
CA SER A 282 6.10 -3.11 -4.71
C SER A 282 7.20 -3.63 -3.80
N ALA A 283 6.97 -3.58 -2.50
CA ALA A 283 7.93 -4.07 -1.50
C ALA A 283 9.35 -3.52 -1.69
N TRP A 284 9.48 -2.27 -2.12
CA TRP A 284 10.76 -1.61 -2.46
C TRP A 284 11.59 -2.33 -3.53
N LEU A 285 11.00 -3.25 -4.29
CA LEU A 285 11.66 -3.95 -5.40
C LEU A 285 11.53 -3.18 -6.71
N GLY A 286 12.60 -3.17 -7.48
CA GLY A 286 12.62 -2.67 -8.84
C GLY A 286 12.34 -1.17 -8.99
N CYS A 287 12.80 -0.33 -8.06
CA CYS A 287 12.80 1.12 -8.21
C CYS A 287 13.86 1.52 -9.25
N SER A 288 13.44 1.56 -10.50
CA SER A 288 14.30 1.73 -11.68
C SER A 288 13.67 2.72 -12.66
N THR A 289 14.35 3.00 -13.75
CA THR A 289 13.82 3.82 -14.86
C THR A 289 12.49 3.27 -15.38
N GLU A 290 12.35 1.96 -15.47
CA GLU A 290 11.11 1.30 -15.91
C GLU A 290 9.96 1.52 -14.92
N SER A 291 10.25 1.48 -13.62
CA SER A 291 9.25 1.79 -12.59
C SER A 291 8.82 3.24 -12.67
N LYS A 292 9.75 4.17 -12.89
CA LYS A 292 9.44 5.59 -13.09
C LYS A 292 8.58 5.81 -14.33
N ALA A 293 8.81 5.08 -15.40
CA ALA A 293 7.95 5.16 -16.59
C ALA A 293 6.50 4.76 -16.29
N LEU A 294 6.27 3.74 -15.46
CA LEU A 294 4.91 3.37 -15.00
C LEU A 294 4.28 4.47 -14.14
N LEU A 295 5.07 5.12 -13.25
CA LEU A 295 4.60 6.25 -12.45
C LEU A 295 4.22 7.45 -13.32
N VAL A 296 5.03 7.76 -14.34
CA VAL A 296 4.72 8.81 -15.33
C VAL A 296 3.40 8.51 -16.02
N THR A 297 3.20 7.29 -16.53
CA THR A 297 1.93 6.88 -17.18
C THR A 297 0.74 7.06 -16.22
N LYS A 298 0.89 6.72 -14.94
CA LYS A 298 -0.18 6.91 -13.95
C LYS A 298 -0.49 8.40 -13.71
N LEU A 299 0.51 9.26 -13.65
CA LEU A 299 0.32 10.71 -13.50
C LEU A 299 -0.31 11.33 -14.77
N GLU A 300 0.05 10.85 -15.96
CA GLU A 300 -0.58 11.26 -17.22
C GLU A 300 -2.07 10.89 -17.25
N GLU A 301 -2.41 9.67 -16.86
CA GLU A 301 -3.80 9.22 -16.73
C GLU A 301 -4.58 10.12 -15.75
N ALA A 302 -3.96 10.47 -14.62
CA ALA A 302 -4.59 11.36 -13.66
C ALA A 302 -4.77 12.79 -14.17
N GLU A 303 -3.81 13.36 -14.90
CA GLU A 303 -3.96 14.68 -15.52
C GLU A 303 -5.08 14.73 -16.59
N GLN A 304 -5.28 13.64 -17.32
CA GLN A 304 -6.34 13.54 -18.33
C GLN A 304 -7.74 13.67 -17.74
N THR A 305 -7.92 13.40 -16.45
CA THR A 305 -9.20 13.63 -15.74
C THR A 305 -9.55 15.11 -15.56
N GLY A 306 -8.57 16.01 -15.71
CA GLY A 306 -8.72 17.44 -15.38
C GLY A 306 -8.74 17.71 -13.86
N ALA A 307 -8.51 16.73 -13.02
CA ALA A 307 -8.45 16.90 -11.57
C ALA A 307 -7.18 17.65 -11.14
N ALA A 308 -7.31 18.51 -10.13
CA ALA A 308 -6.16 19.20 -9.54
C ALA A 308 -5.35 18.31 -8.59
N THR A 309 -5.96 17.24 -8.06
CA THR A 309 -5.33 16.38 -7.06
C THR A 309 -5.67 14.91 -7.32
N LEU A 310 -4.64 14.07 -7.34
CA LEU A 310 -4.73 12.61 -7.29
C LEU A 310 -4.64 12.18 -5.82
N LEU A 311 -5.69 11.58 -5.31
CA LEU A 311 -5.75 11.04 -3.96
C LEU A 311 -5.32 9.56 -3.95
N THR A 312 -4.69 9.14 -2.87
CA THR A 312 -4.35 7.72 -2.64
C THR A 312 -4.50 7.37 -1.15
N THR A 313 -4.62 6.10 -0.82
CA THR A 313 -4.75 5.56 0.55
C THR A 313 -3.58 4.63 0.89
N CYS A 314 -2.42 4.89 0.31
CA CYS A 314 -1.21 4.11 0.57
C CYS A 314 0.00 5.03 0.65
N THR A 315 0.67 5.05 1.80
CA THR A 315 1.86 5.88 2.03
C THR A 315 2.99 5.59 1.05
N LYS A 316 3.16 4.34 0.60
CA LYS A 316 4.14 4.02 -0.44
C LYS A 316 3.73 4.52 -1.83
N CYS A 317 2.45 4.42 -2.20
CA CYS A 317 1.99 5.02 -3.45
C CYS A 317 2.20 6.54 -3.43
N LEU A 318 1.92 7.18 -2.28
CA LEU A 318 2.21 8.60 -2.07
C LEU A 318 3.69 8.91 -2.28
N ALA A 319 4.58 8.11 -1.67
CA ALA A 319 6.04 8.27 -1.82
C ALA A 319 6.48 8.12 -3.28
N HIS A 320 6.06 7.05 -3.96
CA HIS A 320 6.49 6.75 -5.32
C HIS A 320 6.01 7.80 -6.34
N LEU A 321 4.75 8.22 -6.26
CA LEU A 321 4.20 9.22 -7.17
C LEU A 321 4.85 10.59 -6.94
N ASN A 322 5.05 11.00 -5.69
CA ASN A 322 5.75 12.25 -5.38
C ASN A 322 7.24 12.20 -5.74
N CYS A 323 7.89 11.05 -5.67
CA CYS A 323 9.27 10.88 -6.13
C CYS A 323 9.44 11.31 -7.58
N VAL A 324 8.53 10.91 -8.48
CA VAL A 324 8.57 11.31 -9.89
C VAL A 324 8.20 12.78 -10.09
N LEU A 325 7.21 13.28 -9.34
CA LEU A 325 6.83 14.71 -9.41
C LEU A 325 7.96 15.66 -9.02
N ASN A 326 8.85 15.23 -8.12
CA ASN A 326 9.91 16.06 -7.56
C ASN A 326 11.32 15.69 -8.05
N GLU A 327 11.43 14.81 -9.05
CA GLU A 327 12.71 14.40 -9.62
C GLU A 327 13.44 15.58 -10.30
N LYS A 328 14.76 15.64 -10.11
CA LYS A 328 15.61 16.71 -10.67
C LYS A 328 16.75 16.11 -11.50
N PRO A 329 16.86 16.39 -12.82
CA PRO A 329 15.87 17.14 -13.62
C PRO A 329 14.55 16.35 -13.73
N PRO A 330 13.41 17.04 -13.93
CA PRO A 330 12.12 16.36 -14.02
C PRO A 330 12.06 15.47 -15.26
N LEU A 331 11.52 14.27 -15.12
CA LEU A 331 11.24 13.37 -16.25
C LEU A 331 10.17 13.96 -17.17
N LYS A 332 9.17 14.60 -16.55
CA LYS A 332 8.08 15.34 -17.18
C LYS A 332 7.51 16.33 -16.16
N GLU A 333 7.05 17.48 -16.65
CA GLU A 333 6.31 18.44 -15.83
C GLU A 333 4.85 18.03 -15.71
N PHE A 334 4.33 18.03 -14.47
CA PHE A 334 2.93 17.73 -14.15
C PHE A 334 2.32 18.89 -13.36
N LYS A 335 1.03 19.14 -13.59
CA LYS A 335 0.26 20.14 -12.82
C LYS A 335 -0.54 19.52 -11.68
N ILE A 336 -0.79 18.22 -11.74
CA ILE A 336 -1.53 17.51 -10.71
C ILE A 336 -0.70 17.35 -9.44
N ARG A 337 -1.35 17.48 -8.28
CA ARG A 337 -0.76 17.17 -6.98
C ARG A 337 -1.14 15.75 -6.58
N VAL A 338 -0.29 15.11 -5.78
CA VAL A 338 -0.60 13.80 -5.17
C VAL A 338 -0.69 13.99 -3.65
N GLN A 339 -1.79 13.51 -3.05
CA GLN A 339 -2.05 13.67 -1.63
C GLN A 339 -2.64 12.38 -1.03
N ASP A 340 -2.33 12.11 0.24
CA ASP A 340 -3.00 11.05 0.99
C ASP A 340 -4.45 11.45 1.30
N LEU A 341 -5.37 10.48 1.15
CA LEU A 341 -6.79 10.71 1.38
C LEU A 341 -7.08 11.13 2.83
N THR A 342 -6.34 10.58 3.80
CA THR A 342 -6.53 10.90 5.22
C THR A 342 -6.19 12.36 5.50
N THR A 343 -5.06 12.84 5.00
CA THR A 343 -4.68 14.26 5.12
C THR A 343 -5.67 15.17 4.40
N PHE A 344 -6.08 14.77 3.19
CA PHE A 344 -7.06 15.53 2.42
C PHE A 344 -8.39 15.69 3.17
N LEU A 345 -8.95 14.62 3.72
CA LEU A 345 -10.21 14.67 4.48
C LEU A 345 -10.07 15.48 5.78
N ALA A 346 -8.94 15.37 6.48
CA ALA A 346 -8.70 16.14 7.70
C ALA A 346 -8.62 17.66 7.46
N GLU A 347 -8.16 18.09 6.27
CA GLU A 347 -8.19 19.49 5.83
C GLU A 347 -9.61 19.99 5.52
N LYS A 348 -10.54 19.08 5.20
CA LYS A 348 -11.94 19.40 4.84
C LYS A 348 -12.89 19.32 6.03
N LEU A 349 -12.41 18.88 7.19
CA LEU A 349 -13.22 18.77 8.41
C LEU A 349 -13.57 20.18 8.93
N VAL A 350 -14.88 20.39 9.16
CA VAL A 350 -15.47 21.68 9.59
C VAL A 350 -15.67 21.71 11.11
#